data_06327cd7d6093b3917ab766a69fed859
#
_entry.id   06327cd7d6093b3917ab766a69fed859
#
_cell.length_a   1.000
_cell.length_b   1.000
_cell.length_c   1.000
_cell.angle_alpha   90.00
_cell.angle_beta   90.00
_cell.angle_gamma   90.00
#
_symmetry.space_group_name_H-M   'P 1'
#
loop_
_entity.id
_entity.type
_entity.pdbx_description
1 polymer ?
#
loop_
_entity_poly.entity_id
_entity_poly.type
_entity_poly.pdbx_seq_one_letter_code
_entity_poly.pdbx_strand_id
1 'polypeptide(L)'
;MDELKIGGIIVGFVTLVLLLVACNPIAIVHTGERGIKTVMGKVQPESYTEGVHFVMPFVSDMKIMDIKTQKSNIVTQTYTKDLQQARITYVVNYNLQANNSHKMFGEVGKNYKDVVLVPVVEGTVKDVIGSFNANDLVGNRNIVTNNILAKLQDQLSNNYIDITDFQITDINYNDTFEKAVELKVQAEQEALKAKNTTIKITEEAKQKVISAEAEAKSMAIRANALAQNKALVEYEAVQKWSGNVPQVVCGKEMIPFINLNNLK
;
A
#
# COMPACT_ATOMS: atom_id res chain seq x y z
N MET A 1 46.26 4.81 73.75
CA MET A 1 45.48 3.62 73.40
C MET A 1 44.22 3.97 72.56
N ASP A 2 43.72 5.20 72.69
CA ASP A 2 42.46 5.57 72.00
C ASP A 2 42.64 5.98 70.51
N GLU A 3 43.84 6.53 70.18
CA GLU A 3 44.12 6.86 68.75
C GLU A 3 44.25 5.64 67.85
N LEU A 4 44.76 4.52 68.33
CA LEU A 4 44.85 3.24 67.58
C LEU A 4 43.49 2.63 67.39
N LYS A 5 42.54 2.79 68.31
CA LYS A 5 41.17 2.32 68.21
C LYS A 5 40.38 3.17 67.24
N ILE A 6 40.56 4.48 67.26
CA ILE A 6 39.91 5.40 66.32
C ILE A 6 40.39 5.14 64.84
N GLY A 7 41.73 4.94 64.69
CA GLY A 7 42.31 4.57 63.38
C GLY A 7 41.72 3.25 62.81
N GLY A 8 41.58 2.25 63.68
CA GLY A 8 40.96 0.98 63.27
C GLY A 8 39.46 1.06 62.83
N ILE A 9 38.71 1.92 63.53
CA ILE A 9 37.30 2.18 63.19
C ILE A 9 37.20 2.93 61.87
N ILE A 10 38.06 3.92 61.61
CA ILE A 10 38.10 4.67 60.36
C ILE A 10 38.46 3.75 59.19
N VAL A 11 39.47 2.90 59.32
CA VAL A 11 39.88 1.95 58.31
C VAL A 11 38.76 0.91 58.04
N GLY A 12 38.10 0.42 59.09
CA GLY A 12 36.95 -0.48 58.97
C GLY A 12 35.74 0.17 58.23
N PHE A 13 35.48 1.44 58.53
CA PHE A 13 34.41 2.18 57.86
C PHE A 13 34.74 2.43 56.36
N VAL A 14 35.97 2.82 56.06
CA VAL A 14 36.45 3.04 54.69
C VAL A 14 36.40 1.74 53.88
N THR A 15 36.81 0.60 54.43
CA THR A 15 36.74 -0.69 53.81
C THR A 15 35.29 -1.13 53.58
N LEU A 16 34.38 -0.88 54.54
CA LEU A 16 32.94 -1.15 54.37
C LEU A 16 32.31 -0.32 53.25
N VAL A 17 32.63 0.98 53.19
CA VAL A 17 32.16 1.91 52.15
C VAL A 17 32.69 1.46 50.75
N LEU A 18 33.99 1.12 50.67
CA LEU A 18 34.61 0.61 49.47
C LEU A 18 33.93 -0.70 48.99
N LEU A 19 33.60 -1.57 49.92
CA LEU A 19 32.90 -2.84 49.64
C LEU A 19 31.46 -2.59 49.15
N LEU A 20 30.74 -1.63 49.73
CA LEU A 20 29.41 -1.21 49.28
C LEU A 20 29.44 -0.57 47.89
N VAL A 21 30.43 0.24 47.59
CA VAL A 21 30.60 0.85 46.25
C VAL A 21 30.98 -0.20 45.20
N ALA A 22 31.86 -1.15 45.57
CA ALA A 22 32.26 -2.25 44.65
C ALA A 22 31.10 -3.22 44.31
N CYS A 23 30.13 -3.37 45.22
CA CYS A 23 28.99 -4.24 45.03
C CYS A 23 27.85 -3.63 44.19
N ASN A 24 27.94 -2.33 43.87
CA ASN A 24 26.96 -1.58 43.05
C ASN A 24 25.49 -1.90 43.35
N PRO A 25 24.96 -1.52 44.53
CA PRO A 25 23.61 -1.91 44.96
C PRO A 25 22.48 -1.12 44.27
N ILE A 26 22.81 -0.32 43.25
CA ILE A 26 21.88 0.58 42.56
C ILE A 26 21.69 0.10 41.15
N ALA A 27 20.42 -0.11 40.78
CA ALA A 27 19.99 -0.34 39.39
C ALA A 27 19.19 0.85 38.89
N ILE A 28 19.57 1.39 37.75
CA ILE A 28 18.88 2.50 37.11
C ILE A 28 18.05 1.90 35.91
N VAL A 29 16.74 2.16 35.93
CA VAL A 29 15.83 1.83 34.85
C VAL A 29 15.51 3.12 34.10
N HIS A 30 15.82 3.15 32.80
CA HIS A 30 15.60 4.33 31.98
C HIS A 30 14.16 4.43 31.50
N THR A 31 13.78 5.61 31.02
CA THR A 31 12.45 5.83 30.41
C THR A 31 12.23 4.94 29.20
N GLY A 32 11.09 4.24 29.18
CA GLY A 32 10.76 3.26 28.14
C GLY A 32 11.34 1.87 28.37
N GLU A 33 11.86 1.62 29.57
CA GLU A 33 12.32 0.31 30.02
C GLU A 33 11.54 -0.14 31.26
N ARG A 34 11.57 -1.44 31.53
CA ARG A 34 11.06 -2.05 32.77
C ARG A 34 12.13 -2.89 33.43
N GLY A 35 12.30 -2.67 34.71
CA GLY A 35 13.17 -3.47 35.53
C GLY A 35 12.47 -4.72 36.04
N ILE A 36 13.07 -5.88 35.85
CA ILE A 36 12.59 -7.15 36.36
C ILE A 36 13.57 -7.64 37.39
N LYS A 37 13.13 -7.60 38.66
CA LYS A 37 13.97 -8.06 39.76
C LYS A 37 13.91 -9.58 39.86
N THR A 38 15.07 -10.21 39.88
CA THR A 38 15.22 -11.63 40.20
C THR A 38 15.89 -11.77 41.55
N VAL A 39 15.36 -12.63 42.41
CA VAL A 39 15.92 -12.96 43.75
C VAL A 39 16.27 -14.42 43.73
N MET A 40 17.55 -14.72 43.89
CA MET A 40 18.08 -16.09 43.82
C MET A 40 17.59 -16.86 42.59
N GLY A 41 17.54 -16.14 41.42
CA GLY A 41 17.04 -16.72 40.15
C GLY A 41 15.52 -16.74 39.97
N LYS A 42 14.73 -16.42 41.02
CA LYS A 42 13.26 -16.36 40.91
C LYS A 42 12.83 -14.98 40.50
N VAL A 43 12.05 -14.86 39.42
CA VAL A 43 11.44 -13.63 38.96
C VAL A 43 10.39 -13.16 39.98
N GLN A 44 10.45 -11.89 40.35
CA GLN A 44 9.44 -11.27 41.20
C GLN A 44 8.19 -10.92 40.39
N PRO A 45 6.99 -10.98 40.98
CA PRO A 45 5.71 -10.76 40.29
C PRO A 45 5.43 -9.30 39.93
N GLU A 46 6.40 -8.41 40.14
CA GLU A 46 6.29 -6.98 39.87
C GLU A 46 7.36 -6.53 38.90
N SER A 47 6.98 -5.65 37.96
CA SER A 47 7.89 -4.94 37.10
C SER A 47 8.13 -3.52 37.63
N TYR A 48 9.39 -3.16 37.77
CA TYR A 48 9.81 -1.87 38.30
C TYR A 48 9.77 -0.81 37.20
N THR A 49 9.20 0.36 37.54
CA THR A 49 9.13 1.51 36.64
C THR A 49 10.48 2.19 36.47
N GLU A 50 10.54 3.19 35.60
CA GLU A 50 11.72 4.05 35.47
C GLU A 50 12.12 4.70 36.81
N GLY A 51 13.41 4.86 36.99
CA GLY A 51 13.99 5.45 38.20
C GLY A 51 15.15 4.65 38.78
N VAL A 52 15.53 5.01 40.00
CA VAL A 52 16.60 4.37 40.74
C VAL A 52 16.00 3.34 41.69
N HIS A 53 16.49 2.10 41.62
CA HIS A 53 16.04 1.03 42.46
C HIS A 53 17.18 0.38 43.22
N PHE A 54 16.89 -0.02 44.44
CA PHE A 54 17.87 -0.71 45.28
C PHE A 54 17.83 -2.22 45.01
N VAL A 55 18.99 -2.76 44.67
CA VAL A 55 19.21 -4.19 44.39
C VAL A 55 20.21 -4.73 45.41
N MET A 56 19.82 -5.77 46.13
CA MET A 56 20.72 -6.36 47.13
C MET A 56 21.78 -7.18 46.39
N PRO A 57 23.06 -6.80 46.48
CA PRO A 57 24.14 -7.51 45.79
C PRO A 57 24.19 -8.97 46.25
N PHE A 58 24.59 -9.89 45.36
CA PHE A 58 24.69 -11.35 45.53
C PHE A 58 23.34 -12.11 45.66
N VAL A 59 22.26 -11.45 46.08
CA VAL A 59 20.97 -12.12 46.30
C VAL A 59 19.97 -11.78 45.18
N SER A 60 20.01 -10.54 44.71
CA SER A 60 19.08 -10.07 43.68
C SER A 60 19.80 -9.43 42.52
N ASP A 61 19.22 -9.53 41.35
CA ASP A 61 19.67 -8.93 40.10
C ASP A 61 18.50 -8.23 39.41
N MET A 62 18.79 -7.15 38.67
CA MET A 62 17.81 -6.40 37.91
C MET A 62 18.06 -6.63 36.42
N LYS A 63 17.10 -7.27 35.75
CA LYS A 63 17.10 -7.43 34.29
C LYS A 63 16.25 -6.33 33.66
N ILE A 64 16.76 -5.69 32.64
CA ILE A 64 16.09 -4.61 31.95
C ILE A 64 15.46 -5.16 30.68
N MET A 65 14.16 -4.84 30.47
CA MET A 65 13.41 -5.13 29.27
C MET A 65 12.93 -3.83 28.63
N ASP A 66 13.17 -3.65 27.33
CA ASP A 66 12.69 -2.51 26.56
C ASP A 66 11.20 -2.69 26.24
N ILE A 67 10.40 -1.67 26.58
CA ILE A 67 8.96 -1.62 26.33
C ILE A 67 8.58 -0.62 25.23
N LYS A 68 9.56 0.05 24.62
CA LYS A 68 9.34 0.94 23.49
C LYS A 68 8.88 0.17 22.27
N THR A 69 8.23 0.88 21.35
CA THR A 69 7.90 0.29 20.06
C THR A 69 9.17 -0.04 19.29
N GLN A 70 9.28 -1.30 18.94
CA GLN A 70 10.40 -1.87 18.18
C GLN A 70 9.92 -2.28 16.80
N LYS A 71 10.85 -2.34 15.85
CA LYS A 71 10.62 -2.76 14.49
C LYS A 71 11.32 -4.08 14.21
N SER A 72 10.60 -5.02 13.57
CA SER A 72 11.19 -6.24 13.04
C SER A 72 10.90 -6.35 11.54
N ASN A 73 11.97 -6.52 10.75
CA ASN A 73 11.86 -6.88 9.33
C ASN A 73 11.97 -8.40 9.21
N ILE A 74 10.99 -9.01 8.56
CA ILE A 74 10.93 -10.45 8.38
C ILE A 74 10.71 -10.75 6.91
N VAL A 75 11.36 -11.80 6.41
CA VAL A 75 11.19 -12.33 5.06
C VAL A 75 10.72 -13.77 5.17
N THR A 76 9.57 -14.07 4.62
CA THR A 76 8.97 -15.40 4.69
C THR A 76 8.65 -15.90 3.28
N GLN A 77 8.89 -17.20 3.06
CA GLN A 77 8.43 -17.88 1.85
C GLN A 77 7.18 -18.70 2.20
N THR A 78 6.16 -18.56 1.36
CA THR A 78 4.89 -19.26 1.54
C THR A 78 4.25 -19.57 0.19
N TYR A 79 3.20 -20.37 0.21
CA TYR A 79 2.38 -20.65 -0.95
C TYR A 79 1.02 -19.93 -0.83
N THR A 80 0.55 -19.42 -1.93
CA THR A 80 -0.81 -18.89 -2.07
C THR A 80 -1.82 -20.03 -2.23
N LYS A 81 -3.11 -19.71 -2.20
CA LYS A 81 -4.20 -20.68 -2.38
C LYS A 81 -4.12 -21.41 -3.73
N ASP A 82 -3.65 -20.74 -4.76
CA ASP A 82 -3.42 -21.27 -6.12
C ASP A 82 -2.02 -21.89 -6.29
N LEU A 83 -1.37 -22.27 -5.15
CA LEU A 83 -0.08 -22.96 -5.07
C LEU A 83 1.09 -22.20 -5.72
N GLN A 84 0.99 -20.88 -5.85
CA GLN A 84 2.10 -20.06 -6.30
C GLN A 84 3.05 -19.78 -5.12
N GLN A 85 4.34 -19.98 -5.35
CA GLN A 85 5.35 -19.63 -4.35
C GLN A 85 5.55 -18.13 -4.31
N ALA A 86 5.39 -17.53 -3.13
CA ALA A 86 5.60 -16.11 -2.89
C ALA A 86 6.66 -15.90 -1.80
N ARG A 87 7.58 -14.98 -2.04
CA ARG A 87 8.50 -14.46 -1.03
C ARG A 87 7.97 -13.10 -0.59
N ILE A 88 7.61 -13.00 0.69
CA ILE A 88 6.97 -11.82 1.24
C ILE A 88 7.90 -11.17 2.24
N THR A 89 8.16 -9.89 2.05
CA THR A 89 8.90 -9.05 2.99
C THR A 89 7.91 -8.15 3.71
N TYR A 90 7.94 -8.15 5.03
CA TYR A 90 7.04 -7.35 5.84
C TYR A 90 7.72 -6.80 7.08
N VAL A 91 7.13 -5.74 7.60
CA VAL A 91 7.56 -5.02 8.79
C VAL A 91 6.49 -5.16 9.85
N VAL A 92 6.92 -5.49 11.05
CA VAL A 92 6.06 -5.54 12.24
C VAL A 92 6.57 -4.54 13.24
N ASN A 93 5.71 -3.64 13.69
CA ASN A 93 5.95 -2.75 14.81
C ASN A 93 5.24 -3.30 16.04
N TYR A 94 5.99 -3.54 17.09
CA TYR A 94 5.50 -4.17 18.30
C TYR A 94 6.12 -3.55 19.54
N ASN A 95 5.44 -3.69 20.65
CA ASN A 95 5.94 -3.31 21.97
C ASN A 95 5.57 -4.37 23.00
N LEU A 96 6.34 -4.46 24.06
CA LEU A 96 6.06 -5.33 25.18
C LEU A 96 5.10 -4.66 26.15
N GLN A 97 4.10 -5.41 26.64
CA GLN A 97 3.18 -4.91 27.67
C GLN A 97 3.94 -4.59 28.96
N ALA A 98 3.98 -3.32 29.35
CA ALA A 98 4.75 -2.84 30.48
C ALA A 98 4.42 -3.59 31.78
N ASN A 99 3.13 -3.85 32.05
CA ASN A 99 2.67 -4.48 33.30
C ASN A 99 2.94 -5.98 33.33
N ASN A 100 3.11 -6.63 32.18
CA ASN A 100 3.32 -8.06 32.05
C ASN A 100 4.74 -8.46 31.65
N SER A 101 5.66 -7.48 31.58
CA SER A 101 7.06 -7.73 31.18
C SER A 101 7.78 -8.75 32.06
N HIS A 102 7.44 -8.81 33.36
CA HIS A 102 7.98 -9.82 34.30
C HIS A 102 7.52 -11.24 33.96
N LYS A 103 6.28 -11.42 33.46
CA LYS A 103 5.77 -12.73 33.02
C LYS A 103 6.47 -13.18 31.74
N MET A 104 6.55 -12.28 30.74
CA MET A 104 7.29 -12.57 29.52
C MET A 104 8.75 -12.97 29.82
N PHE A 105 9.41 -12.25 30.71
CA PHE A 105 10.77 -12.60 31.09
C PHE A 105 10.84 -13.94 31.83
N GLY A 106 9.89 -14.24 32.69
CA GLY A 106 9.82 -15.49 33.45
C GLY A 106 9.57 -16.72 32.59
N GLU A 107 8.73 -16.61 31.56
CA GLU A 107 8.31 -17.70 30.69
C GLU A 107 9.28 -17.91 29.52
N VAL A 108 9.76 -16.85 28.89
CA VAL A 108 10.53 -16.90 27.65
C VAL A 108 11.94 -16.33 27.80
N GLY A 109 12.10 -15.30 28.64
CA GLY A 109 13.36 -14.60 28.80
C GLY A 109 13.51 -13.38 27.87
N LYS A 110 14.78 -12.97 27.66
CA LYS A 110 15.09 -11.79 26.82
C LYS A 110 14.87 -12.01 25.32
N ASN A 111 14.95 -13.27 24.87
CA ASN A 111 14.88 -13.61 23.43
C ASN A 111 13.45 -13.84 22.95
N TYR A 112 12.45 -13.21 23.57
CA TYR A 112 11.04 -13.33 23.22
C TYR A 112 10.74 -13.01 21.76
N LYS A 113 11.55 -12.13 21.14
CA LYS A 113 11.43 -11.81 19.73
C LYS A 113 11.61 -13.05 18.84
N ASP A 114 12.69 -13.79 19.05
CA ASP A 114 13.04 -14.94 18.19
C ASP A 114 12.26 -16.20 18.56
N VAL A 115 11.84 -16.32 19.82
CA VAL A 115 11.16 -17.51 20.34
C VAL A 115 9.64 -17.42 20.18
N VAL A 116 9.05 -16.24 20.32
CA VAL A 116 7.59 -16.06 20.30
C VAL A 116 7.15 -15.19 19.12
N LEU A 117 7.68 -13.97 18.99
CA LEU A 117 7.20 -13.00 18.00
C LEU A 117 7.37 -13.53 16.57
N VAL A 118 8.59 -13.87 16.18
CA VAL A 118 8.89 -14.28 14.80
C VAL A 118 8.10 -15.51 14.37
N PRO A 119 8.08 -16.62 15.14
CA PRO A 119 7.32 -17.80 14.74
C PRO A 119 5.80 -17.57 14.63
N VAL A 120 5.21 -16.82 15.56
CA VAL A 120 3.77 -16.51 15.52
C VAL A 120 3.43 -15.62 14.32
N VAL A 121 4.25 -14.60 14.06
CA VAL A 121 4.05 -13.73 12.91
C VAL A 121 4.20 -14.51 11.61
N GLU A 122 5.23 -15.31 11.45
CA GLU A 122 5.43 -16.15 10.25
C GLU A 122 4.28 -17.13 10.04
N GLY A 123 3.84 -17.80 11.10
CA GLY A 123 2.70 -18.72 11.04
C GLY A 123 1.43 -18.02 10.57
N THR A 124 1.09 -16.90 11.21
CA THR A 124 -0.10 -16.12 10.87
C THR A 124 -0.07 -15.58 9.44
N VAL A 125 1.10 -15.09 8.99
CA VAL A 125 1.30 -14.63 7.62
C VAL A 125 1.09 -15.77 6.63
N LYS A 126 1.69 -16.94 6.87
CA LYS A 126 1.51 -18.12 6.02
C LYS A 126 0.06 -18.56 5.93
N ASP A 127 -0.65 -18.60 7.05
CA ASP A 127 -2.07 -18.99 7.11
C ASP A 127 -2.97 -18.02 6.32
N VAL A 128 -2.78 -16.73 6.53
CA VAL A 128 -3.60 -15.73 5.83
C VAL A 128 -3.29 -15.71 4.34
N ILE A 129 -2.02 -15.66 3.95
CA ILE A 129 -1.60 -15.67 2.55
C ILE A 129 -2.08 -16.95 1.84
N GLY A 130 -2.00 -18.10 2.47
CA GLY A 130 -2.50 -19.38 1.94
C GLY A 130 -4.01 -19.40 1.68
N SER A 131 -4.78 -18.46 2.21
CA SER A 131 -6.21 -18.32 1.97
C SER A 131 -6.56 -17.45 0.74
N PHE A 132 -5.61 -16.70 0.18
CA PHE A 132 -5.78 -15.82 -0.98
C PHE A 132 -5.07 -16.35 -2.22
N ASN A 133 -5.63 -16.07 -3.42
CA ASN A 133 -4.92 -16.31 -4.67
C ASN A 133 -3.86 -15.23 -4.90
N ALA A 134 -2.85 -15.52 -5.72
CA ALA A 134 -1.76 -14.58 -6.01
C ALA A 134 -2.25 -13.22 -6.56
N ASN A 135 -3.24 -13.24 -7.47
CA ASN A 135 -3.82 -12.01 -8.02
C ASN A 135 -4.54 -11.17 -6.95
N ASP A 136 -5.23 -11.82 -6.00
CA ASP A 136 -6.00 -11.15 -4.95
C ASP A 136 -5.08 -10.46 -3.94
N LEU A 137 -3.88 -11.02 -3.70
CA LEU A 137 -2.88 -10.42 -2.81
C LEU A 137 -2.42 -9.04 -3.28
N VAL A 138 -2.29 -8.84 -4.58
CA VAL A 138 -1.89 -7.55 -5.16
C VAL A 138 -3.06 -6.57 -5.16
N GLY A 139 -4.24 -7.01 -5.60
CA GLY A 139 -5.43 -6.15 -5.70
C GLY A 139 -6.06 -5.77 -4.36
N ASN A 140 -6.02 -6.67 -3.38
CA ASN A 140 -6.69 -6.52 -2.07
C ASN A 140 -5.69 -6.42 -0.91
N ARG A 141 -4.50 -5.87 -1.15
CA ARG A 141 -3.41 -5.79 -0.18
C ARG A 141 -3.84 -5.25 1.19
N ASN A 142 -4.69 -4.22 1.20
CA ASN A 142 -5.17 -3.63 2.45
C ASN A 142 -6.04 -4.59 3.26
N ILE A 143 -6.86 -5.41 2.61
CA ILE A 143 -7.71 -6.41 3.27
C ILE A 143 -6.83 -7.49 3.89
N VAL A 144 -5.83 -7.96 3.15
CA VAL A 144 -4.87 -8.96 3.63
C VAL A 144 -4.08 -8.44 4.82
N THR A 145 -3.55 -7.22 4.73
CA THR A 145 -2.81 -6.55 5.81
C THR A 145 -3.65 -6.43 7.08
N ASN A 146 -4.89 -5.96 6.96
CA ASN A 146 -5.80 -5.82 8.11
C ASN A 146 -6.17 -7.18 8.73
N ASN A 147 -6.38 -8.21 7.91
CA ASN A 147 -6.65 -9.56 8.41
C ASN A 147 -5.47 -10.15 9.19
N ILE A 148 -4.25 -9.93 8.68
CA ILE A 148 -3.02 -10.35 9.38
C ILE A 148 -2.90 -9.58 10.69
N LEU A 149 -3.04 -8.26 10.66
CA LEU A 149 -2.91 -7.41 11.85
C LEU A 149 -3.91 -7.82 12.95
N ALA A 150 -5.18 -8.01 12.60
CA ALA A 150 -6.20 -8.43 13.57
C ALA A 150 -5.89 -9.79 14.22
N LYS A 151 -5.47 -10.78 13.41
CA LYS A 151 -5.07 -12.10 13.94
C LYS A 151 -3.82 -12.02 14.81
N LEU A 152 -2.82 -11.21 14.41
CA LEU A 152 -1.62 -11.02 15.20
C LEU A 152 -1.89 -10.36 16.54
N GLN A 153 -2.77 -9.33 16.56
CA GLN A 153 -3.17 -8.67 17.80
C GLN A 153 -3.85 -9.65 18.76
N ASP A 154 -4.73 -10.51 18.27
CA ASP A 154 -5.41 -11.52 19.07
C ASP A 154 -4.42 -12.57 19.63
N GLN A 155 -3.54 -13.12 18.81
CA GLN A 155 -2.60 -14.17 19.21
C GLN A 155 -1.48 -13.68 20.12
N LEU A 156 -0.91 -12.50 19.84
CA LEU A 156 0.26 -11.98 20.55
C LEU A 156 -0.11 -11.22 21.82
N SER A 157 -1.34 -10.69 21.95
CA SER A 157 -1.81 -10.10 23.19
C SER A 157 -1.81 -11.11 24.36
N ASN A 158 -2.12 -12.37 24.06
CA ASN A 158 -2.05 -13.46 25.04
C ASN A 158 -0.60 -13.78 25.46
N ASN A 159 0.36 -13.43 24.65
CA ASN A 159 1.80 -13.57 24.91
C ASN A 159 2.44 -12.25 25.37
N TYR A 160 1.67 -11.32 25.92
CA TYR A 160 2.13 -10.04 26.48
C TYR A 160 2.86 -9.11 25.47
N ILE A 161 2.62 -9.29 24.17
CA ILE A 161 3.17 -8.47 23.09
C ILE A 161 2.01 -7.75 22.39
N ASP A 162 2.09 -6.43 22.28
CA ASP A 162 1.14 -5.63 21.55
C ASP A 162 1.68 -5.31 20.14
N ILE A 163 0.91 -5.60 19.11
CA ILE A 163 1.24 -5.24 17.74
C ILE A 163 0.61 -3.88 17.43
N THR A 164 1.47 -2.90 17.16
CA THR A 164 1.06 -1.54 16.82
C THR A 164 0.72 -1.43 15.34
N ASP A 165 1.54 -2.04 14.47
CA ASP A 165 1.35 -1.95 13.03
C ASP A 165 1.98 -3.16 12.33
N PHE A 166 1.41 -3.50 11.15
CA PHE A 166 1.92 -4.54 10.27
C PHE A 166 1.83 -4.05 8.83
N GLN A 167 2.93 -4.10 8.10
CA GLN A 167 2.98 -3.66 6.70
C GLN A 167 3.72 -4.68 5.84
N ILE A 168 3.08 -5.09 4.75
CA ILE A 168 3.72 -5.84 3.69
C ILE A 168 4.54 -4.85 2.87
N THR A 169 5.86 -5.01 2.84
CA THR A 169 6.76 -4.13 2.07
C THR A 169 6.85 -4.60 0.63
N ASP A 170 7.01 -5.91 0.43
CA ASP A 170 7.24 -6.48 -0.89
C ASP A 170 6.66 -7.89 -1.01
N ILE A 171 6.22 -8.25 -2.23
CA ILE A 171 5.74 -9.58 -2.58
C ILE A 171 6.37 -9.96 -3.91
N ASN A 172 7.27 -10.93 -3.89
CA ASN A 172 7.94 -11.45 -5.08
C ASN A 172 7.44 -12.86 -5.38
N TYR A 173 7.05 -13.09 -6.60
CA TYR A 173 6.69 -14.41 -7.11
C TYR A 173 7.82 -15.05 -7.88
N ASN A 174 7.65 -16.30 -8.28
CA ASN A 174 8.60 -16.98 -9.17
C ASN A 174 8.54 -16.33 -10.57
N ASP A 175 9.71 -16.16 -11.21
CA ASP A 175 9.87 -15.56 -12.55
C ASP A 175 8.94 -16.18 -13.63
N THR A 176 8.68 -17.50 -13.51
CA THR A 176 7.78 -18.20 -14.43
C THR A 176 6.33 -17.72 -14.29
N PHE A 177 5.89 -17.48 -13.07
CA PHE A 177 4.55 -16.97 -12.79
C PHE A 177 4.44 -15.50 -13.21
N GLU A 178 5.44 -14.68 -12.91
CA GLU A 178 5.46 -13.26 -13.33
C GLU A 178 5.35 -13.11 -14.84
N LYS A 179 6.12 -13.89 -15.60
CA LYS A 179 6.02 -13.93 -17.07
C LYS A 179 4.64 -14.38 -17.58
N ALA A 180 4.04 -15.39 -16.93
CA ALA A 180 2.71 -15.86 -17.30
C ALA A 180 1.62 -14.80 -17.04
N VAL A 181 1.73 -14.07 -15.93
CA VAL A 181 0.83 -12.95 -15.60
C VAL A 181 1.03 -11.80 -16.59
N GLU A 182 2.27 -11.45 -16.91
CA GLU A 182 2.59 -10.41 -17.89
C GLU A 182 1.97 -10.73 -19.27
N LEU A 183 2.16 -11.94 -19.78
CA LEU A 183 1.57 -12.39 -21.04
C LEU A 183 0.03 -12.36 -21.01
N LYS A 184 -0.57 -12.77 -19.88
CA LYS A 184 -2.03 -12.71 -19.71
C LYS A 184 -2.53 -11.27 -19.74
N VAL A 185 -1.90 -10.37 -19.00
CA VAL A 185 -2.26 -8.93 -18.96
C VAL A 185 -2.09 -8.32 -20.35
N GLN A 186 -1.01 -8.66 -21.07
CA GLN A 186 -0.80 -8.19 -22.43
C GLN A 186 -1.93 -8.65 -23.36
N ALA A 187 -2.31 -9.93 -23.31
CA ALA A 187 -3.40 -10.48 -24.13
C ALA A 187 -4.75 -9.83 -23.78
N GLU A 188 -5.04 -9.59 -22.50
CA GLU A 188 -6.25 -8.89 -22.05
C GLU A 188 -6.29 -7.44 -22.57
N GLN A 189 -5.16 -6.72 -22.53
CA GLN A 189 -5.05 -5.36 -23.06
C GLN A 189 -5.22 -5.33 -24.58
N GLU A 190 -4.66 -6.29 -25.31
CA GLU A 190 -4.83 -6.42 -26.75
C GLU A 190 -6.30 -6.70 -27.12
N ALA A 191 -6.96 -7.60 -26.40
CA ALA A 191 -8.37 -7.89 -26.58
C ALA A 191 -9.27 -6.68 -26.31
N LEU A 192 -8.97 -5.93 -25.24
CA LEU A 192 -9.67 -4.68 -24.90
C LEU A 192 -9.46 -3.61 -25.97
N LYS A 193 -8.24 -3.45 -26.47
CA LYS A 193 -7.92 -2.53 -27.57
C LYS A 193 -8.66 -2.91 -28.85
N ALA A 194 -8.70 -4.18 -29.21
CA ALA A 194 -9.45 -4.67 -30.38
C ALA A 194 -10.94 -4.36 -30.23
N LYS A 195 -11.53 -4.64 -29.05
CA LYS A 195 -12.93 -4.31 -28.75
C LYS A 195 -13.23 -2.81 -28.88
N ASN A 196 -12.39 -1.97 -28.31
CA ASN A 196 -12.54 -0.52 -28.38
C ASN A 196 -12.40 -0.01 -29.82
N THR A 197 -11.49 -0.59 -30.62
CA THR A 197 -11.33 -0.28 -32.04
C THR A 197 -12.57 -0.66 -32.83
N THR A 198 -13.16 -1.83 -32.58
CA THR A 198 -14.42 -2.26 -33.22
C THR A 198 -15.57 -1.31 -32.88
N ILE A 199 -15.72 -0.92 -31.60
CA ILE A 199 -16.72 0.06 -31.17
C ILE A 199 -16.51 1.38 -31.92
N LYS A 200 -15.29 1.88 -31.99
CA LYS A 200 -14.94 3.13 -32.68
C LYS A 200 -15.32 3.08 -34.17
N ILE A 201 -14.93 2.02 -34.86
CA ILE A 201 -15.26 1.84 -36.28
C ILE A 201 -16.79 1.76 -36.51
N THR A 202 -17.51 1.08 -35.62
CA THR A 202 -18.96 0.98 -35.67
C THR A 202 -19.62 2.35 -35.48
N GLU A 203 -19.16 3.14 -34.51
CA GLU A 203 -19.69 4.48 -34.30
C GLU A 203 -19.34 5.44 -35.42
N GLU A 204 -18.13 5.39 -35.96
CA GLU A 204 -17.74 6.15 -37.17
C GLU A 204 -18.58 5.78 -38.40
N ALA A 205 -18.89 4.50 -38.60
CA ALA A 205 -19.75 4.06 -39.65
C ALA A 205 -21.20 4.60 -39.50
N LYS A 206 -21.75 4.50 -38.27
CA LYS A 206 -23.08 5.09 -37.97
C LYS A 206 -23.10 6.58 -38.21
N GLN A 207 -22.08 7.29 -37.79
CA GLN A 207 -21.96 8.75 -37.97
C GLN A 207 -21.95 9.10 -39.47
N LYS A 208 -21.22 8.34 -40.30
CA LYS A 208 -21.23 8.55 -41.75
C LYS A 208 -22.61 8.31 -42.38
N VAL A 209 -23.34 7.28 -41.93
CA VAL A 209 -24.71 7.02 -42.40
C VAL A 209 -25.63 8.17 -42.02
N ILE A 210 -25.60 8.60 -40.74
CA ILE A 210 -26.43 9.71 -40.27
C ILE A 210 -26.09 11.01 -41.03
N SER A 211 -24.82 11.27 -41.29
CA SER A 211 -24.38 12.43 -42.08
C SER A 211 -24.90 12.38 -43.51
N ALA A 212 -24.78 11.22 -44.19
CA ALA A 212 -25.30 11.03 -45.55
C ALA A 212 -26.83 11.17 -45.61
N GLU A 213 -27.54 10.62 -44.63
CA GLU A 213 -29.02 10.79 -44.53
C GLU A 213 -29.41 12.26 -44.32
N ALA A 214 -28.69 12.97 -43.46
CA ALA A 214 -28.91 14.39 -43.22
C ALA A 214 -28.64 15.23 -44.47
N GLU A 215 -27.57 14.92 -45.23
CA GLU A 215 -27.27 15.55 -46.51
C GLU A 215 -28.36 15.28 -47.57
N ALA A 216 -28.76 14.02 -47.73
CA ALA A 216 -29.83 13.63 -48.65
C ALA A 216 -31.15 14.35 -48.31
N LYS A 217 -31.51 14.44 -47.03
CA LYS A 217 -32.70 15.14 -46.57
C LYS A 217 -32.60 16.64 -46.81
N SER A 218 -31.42 17.26 -46.57
CA SER A 218 -31.12 18.66 -46.85
C SER A 218 -31.26 18.93 -48.36
N MET A 219 -30.70 18.06 -49.23
CA MET A 219 -30.83 18.20 -50.68
C MET A 219 -32.31 18.08 -51.16
N ALA A 220 -33.07 17.15 -50.58
CA ALA A 220 -34.50 16.99 -50.91
C ALA A 220 -35.32 18.23 -50.51
N ILE A 221 -35.06 18.80 -49.34
CA ILE A 221 -35.69 20.05 -48.86
C ILE A 221 -35.33 21.23 -49.78
N ARG A 222 -34.05 21.34 -50.16
CA ARG A 222 -33.61 22.39 -51.11
C ARG A 222 -34.24 22.22 -52.49
N ALA A 223 -34.27 20.98 -53.04
CA ALA A 223 -34.89 20.72 -54.32
C ALA A 223 -36.39 21.09 -54.33
N ASN A 224 -37.12 20.74 -53.25
CA ASN A 224 -38.54 21.14 -53.12
C ASN A 224 -38.72 22.67 -53.01
N ALA A 225 -37.84 23.35 -52.25
CA ALA A 225 -37.90 24.80 -52.14
C ALA A 225 -37.59 25.52 -53.48
N LEU A 226 -36.62 25.01 -54.25
CA LEU A 226 -36.28 25.53 -55.57
C LEU A 226 -37.41 25.25 -56.60
N ALA A 227 -38.09 24.10 -56.54
CA ALA A 227 -39.21 23.77 -57.38
C ALA A 227 -40.44 24.68 -57.17
N GLN A 228 -40.62 25.15 -55.91
CA GLN A 228 -41.77 26.00 -55.56
C GLN A 228 -41.51 27.51 -55.80
N ASN A 229 -40.26 27.96 -55.94
CA ASN A 229 -39.94 29.36 -56.02
C ASN A 229 -38.81 29.64 -57.04
N LYS A 230 -39.20 30.10 -58.26
CA LYS A 230 -38.26 30.42 -59.35
C LYS A 230 -37.25 31.52 -58.98
N ALA A 231 -37.62 32.50 -58.15
CA ALA A 231 -36.74 33.59 -57.73
C ALA A 231 -35.59 33.04 -56.86
N LEU A 232 -35.77 31.92 -56.14
CA LEU A 232 -34.74 31.28 -55.33
C LEU A 232 -33.66 30.63 -56.19
N VAL A 233 -34.05 30.11 -57.39
CA VAL A 233 -33.13 29.50 -58.37
C VAL A 233 -32.17 30.57 -58.93
N GLU A 234 -32.69 31.76 -59.23
CA GLU A 234 -31.87 32.90 -59.69
C GLU A 234 -30.93 33.39 -58.60
N TYR A 235 -31.38 33.47 -57.35
CA TYR A 235 -30.56 33.88 -56.21
C TYR A 235 -29.42 32.90 -55.92
N GLU A 236 -29.68 31.57 -55.92
CA GLU A 236 -28.63 30.56 -55.73
C GLU A 236 -27.63 30.52 -56.90
N ALA A 237 -28.10 30.78 -58.13
CA ALA A 237 -27.21 30.86 -59.28
C ALA A 237 -26.24 32.01 -59.17
N VAL A 238 -26.72 33.20 -58.72
CA VAL A 238 -25.88 34.38 -58.46
C VAL A 238 -24.92 34.13 -57.32
N GLN A 239 -25.35 33.49 -56.24
CA GLN A 239 -24.50 33.23 -55.07
C GLN A 239 -23.38 32.23 -55.36
N LYS A 240 -23.61 31.26 -56.24
CA LYS A 240 -22.61 30.22 -56.67
C LYS A 240 -21.74 30.72 -57.82
N TRP A 241 -22.03 31.86 -58.41
CA TRP A 241 -21.23 32.40 -59.48
C TRP A 241 -19.90 32.98 -58.98
N SER A 242 -18.82 32.37 -59.38
CA SER A 242 -17.44 32.77 -59.03
C SER A 242 -16.98 34.03 -59.79
N GLY A 243 -17.84 34.74 -60.53
CA GLY A 243 -17.49 35.93 -61.29
C GLY A 243 -16.76 35.69 -62.60
N ASN A 244 -16.37 34.47 -62.92
CA ASN A 244 -15.70 34.13 -64.18
C ASN A 244 -16.71 33.80 -65.26
N VAL A 245 -16.69 34.59 -66.35
CA VAL A 245 -17.47 34.27 -67.57
C VAL A 245 -16.75 33.14 -68.31
N PRO A 246 -17.47 32.08 -68.73
CA PRO A 246 -16.84 31.02 -69.50
C PRO A 246 -16.31 31.58 -70.85
N GLN A 247 -15.06 31.32 -71.17
CA GLN A 247 -14.38 31.86 -72.36
C GLN A 247 -14.86 31.32 -73.69
N VAL A 248 -15.74 30.31 -73.70
CA VAL A 248 -16.33 29.74 -74.90
C VAL A 248 -17.86 29.64 -74.73
N VAL A 249 -18.57 30.56 -75.32
CA VAL A 249 -20.03 30.54 -75.47
C VAL A 249 -20.34 30.19 -76.92
N CYS A 250 -20.49 28.91 -77.24
CA CYS A 250 -20.92 28.44 -78.53
C CYS A 250 -22.44 28.27 -78.54
N GLY A 251 -23.15 29.26 -79.14
CA GLY A 251 -24.59 29.10 -79.47
C GLY A 251 -25.54 29.99 -78.64
N LYS A 252 -26.60 30.47 -79.32
CA LYS A 252 -27.59 31.42 -78.79
C LYS A 252 -28.50 30.91 -77.66
N GLU A 253 -28.32 29.67 -77.14
CA GLU A 253 -29.23 29.06 -76.17
C GLU A 253 -28.58 28.35 -75.00
N MET A 254 -27.32 28.68 -74.65
CA MET A 254 -26.61 27.93 -73.60
C MET A 254 -26.16 28.77 -72.42
N ILE A 255 -27.02 29.58 -71.86
CA ILE A 255 -26.94 30.02 -70.47
C ILE A 255 -28.30 29.66 -69.84
N PRO A 256 -28.42 28.54 -69.15
CA PRO A 256 -29.74 28.00 -68.75
C PRO A 256 -30.50 28.84 -67.72
N PHE A 257 -29.95 29.90 -67.22
CA PHE A 257 -30.55 30.66 -66.09
C PHE A 257 -30.54 32.20 -66.25
N ILE A 258 -30.03 32.78 -67.34
CA ILE A 258 -30.05 34.23 -67.56
C ILE A 258 -30.77 34.55 -68.86
N ASN A 259 -31.95 35.15 -68.76
CA ASN A 259 -32.70 35.60 -69.90
C ASN A 259 -32.18 37.00 -70.26
N LEU A 260 -31.31 37.12 -71.30
CA LEU A 260 -30.64 38.32 -71.74
C LEU A 260 -31.60 39.33 -72.38
N ASN A 261 -32.86 39.02 -72.56
CA ASN A 261 -33.85 39.89 -73.16
C ASN A 261 -34.40 40.96 -72.16
N ASN A 262 -34.06 40.93 -70.89
CA ASN A 262 -34.52 41.83 -69.86
C ASN A 262 -33.43 42.82 -69.40
N LEU A 263 -32.28 42.89 -70.05
CA LEU A 263 -31.25 43.91 -69.81
C LEU A 263 -31.42 45.05 -70.85
N LYS A 264 -32.26 45.99 -70.51
CA LYS A 264 -32.27 47.35 -71.10
C LYS A 264 -31.79 48.31 -70.07
#